data_471c9cd6524fa1bbd454daa4e73651e1
#
_entry.id   471c9cd6524fa1bbd454daa4e73651e1
#
_cell.length_a   1.000
_cell.length_b   1.000
_cell.length_c   1.000
_cell.angle_alpha   90.00
_cell.angle_beta   90.00
_cell.angle_gamma   90.00
#
_symmetry.space_group_name_H-M   'P 1'
#
loop_
_entity.id
_entity.type
_entity.pdbx_description
1 polymer ?
#
loop_
_entity_poly.entity_id
_entity_poly.type
_entity_poly.pdbx_seq_one_letter_code
_entity_poly.pdbx_strand_id
1 'polypeptide(L)'
;MNVSVVVLAAGKGTRMKSNLPKVLHKVLGKSILAHSLDTLSFIENQYVVVGHESDMVIDSLPPSTKHILQKDQLGTGHAVSTVVSDKIFVENKSEFTLVVPGDVPAIDAKDIQNLISEVETKSSSVGFLTSKVENPYGYGRVVRNNKEIRIVEEKDCNDDERKINEINSGIYCFNTDFLIENIDSLNTKNAQGEFYLTDLIGIANNQKQDIVIVQVDEDSIKGINSMSQLNEVEDIMQKKLIEDFMEQGVYFQDPTSTYIDSEVTISSGTKILANTHLTGKTSIDADCVIGPNAQINDSSIGKNSTVVNSVIDQSTIQENGNIGPFAHIRPGSELGEGVKVGSFAETKKSKIGKGSKVPHLAYVGD
;
A
#
# COMPACT_ATOMS: atom_id res chain seq x y z
N MET A 1 18.19 4.26 -12.50
CA MET A 1 18.17 2.78 -12.39
C MET A 1 17.55 2.21 -13.65
N ASN A 2 18.18 1.21 -14.27
CA ASN A 2 17.61 0.52 -15.44
C ASN A 2 16.81 -0.71 -14.96
N VAL A 3 15.64 -0.44 -14.38
CA VAL A 3 14.79 -1.45 -13.74
C VAL A 3 13.36 -1.35 -14.26
N SER A 4 12.76 -2.49 -14.57
CA SER A 4 11.30 -2.63 -14.76
C SER A 4 10.70 -3.31 -13.53
N VAL A 5 9.44 -3.00 -13.20
CA VAL A 5 8.72 -3.72 -12.15
C VAL A 5 7.50 -4.45 -12.70
N VAL A 6 7.31 -5.67 -12.23
CA VAL A 6 6.16 -6.53 -12.50
C VAL A 6 5.38 -6.73 -11.21
N VAL A 7 4.18 -6.16 -11.12
CA VAL A 7 3.29 -6.29 -9.97
C VAL A 7 2.27 -7.38 -10.24
N LEU A 8 2.23 -8.41 -9.39
CA LEU A 8 1.36 -9.57 -9.56
C LEU A 8 -0.02 -9.33 -8.92
N ALA A 9 -1.02 -9.07 -9.75
CA ALA A 9 -2.38 -8.74 -9.32
C ALA A 9 -3.46 -9.67 -9.94
N ALA A 10 -3.09 -10.83 -10.50
CA ALA A 10 -3.99 -11.73 -11.21
C ALA A 10 -4.77 -12.72 -10.33
N GLY A 11 -4.50 -12.79 -9.03
CA GLY A 11 -5.03 -13.78 -8.11
C GLY A 11 -6.52 -13.62 -7.81
N LYS A 12 -7.26 -14.75 -7.65
CA LYS A 12 -8.71 -14.76 -7.37
C LYS A 12 -9.10 -14.24 -5.98
N GLY A 13 -8.20 -14.24 -4.99
CA GLY A 13 -8.48 -13.74 -3.65
C GLY A 13 -9.66 -14.40 -2.91
N THR A 14 -9.92 -15.68 -3.14
CA THR A 14 -11.12 -16.39 -2.65
C THR A 14 -11.28 -16.34 -1.13
N ARG A 15 -10.18 -16.22 -0.37
CA ARG A 15 -10.18 -16.09 1.10
C ARG A 15 -10.78 -14.78 1.61
N MET A 16 -10.87 -13.74 0.76
CA MET A 16 -11.50 -12.46 1.11
C MET A 16 -13.03 -12.57 1.23
N LYS A 17 -13.64 -13.59 0.62
CA LYS A 17 -15.10 -13.79 0.59
C LYS A 17 -15.87 -12.53 0.14
N SER A 18 -15.34 -11.85 -0.86
CA SER A 18 -15.84 -10.59 -1.42
C SER A 18 -15.97 -10.69 -2.92
N ASN A 19 -16.89 -9.92 -3.51
CA ASN A 19 -17.03 -9.77 -4.95
C ASN A 19 -16.01 -8.76 -5.52
N LEU A 20 -15.36 -7.99 -4.65
CA LEU A 20 -14.30 -7.07 -5.04
C LEU A 20 -12.99 -7.85 -5.17
N PRO A 21 -12.21 -7.67 -6.26
CA PRO A 21 -10.86 -8.21 -6.37
C PRO A 21 -10.01 -7.87 -5.14
N LYS A 22 -9.25 -8.85 -4.65
CA LYS A 22 -8.44 -8.70 -3.43
C LYS A 22 -7.63 -7.39 -3.40
N VAL A 23 -6.95 -7.10 -4.49
CA VAL A 23 -6.05 -5.96 -4.62
C VAL A 23 -6.75 -4.59 -4.67
N LEU A 24 -8.08 -4.58 -4.82
CA LEU A 24 -8.91 -3.36 -4.84
C LEU A 24 -9.55 -3.04 -3.48
N HIS A 25 -9.43 -3.92 -2.49
CA HIS A 25 -9.83 -3.56 -1.12
C HIS A 25 -9.00 -2.38 -0.62
N LYS A 26 -9.62 -1.52 0.17
CA LYS A 26 -8.97 -0.30 0.65
C LYS A 26 -8.28 -0.53 1.98
N VAL A 27 -7.15 0.12 2.12
CA VAL A 27 -6.37 0.31 3.35
C VAL A 27 -6.07 1.81 3.41
N LEU A 28 -6.35 2.49 4.51
CA LEU A 28 -6.17 3.95 4.67
C LEU A 28 -6.68 4.74 3.45
N GLY A 29 -7.89 4.43 2.99
CA GLY A 29 -8.58 5.14 1.90
C GLY A 29 -8.18 4.76 0.48
N LYS A 30 -7.01 4.15 0.24
CA LYS A 30 -6.50 3.70 -1.08
C LYS A 30 -6.60 2.20 -1.25
N SER A 31 -6.71 1.72 -2.49
CA SER A 31 -6.63 0.28 -2.77
C SER A 31 -5.25 -0.29 -2.42
N ILE A 32 -5.21 -1.56 -2.05
CA ILE A 32 -3.98 -2.30 -1.78
C ILE A 32 -2.98 -2.13 -2.93
N LEU A 33 -3.46 -2.30 -4.18
CA LEU A 33 -2.65 -2.15 -5.38
C LEU A 33 -2.11 -0.73 -5.55
N ALA A 34 -2.92 0.30 -5.25
CA ALA A 34 -2.50 1.68 -5.36
C ALA A 34 -1.35 2.00 -4.39
N HIS A 35 -1.39 1.49 -3.15
CA HIS A 35 -0.26 1.62 -2.22
C HIS A 35 1.01 1.01 -2.79
N SER A 36 0.94 -0.22 -3.33
CA SER A 36 2.10 -0.88 -3.93
C SER A 36 2.66 -0.08 -5.12
N LEU A 37 1.79 0.44 -6.00
CA LEU A 37 2.21 1.25 -7.15
C LEU A 37 2.81 2.60 -6.74
N ASP A 38 2.27 3.26 -5.72
CA ASP A 38 2.80 4.52 -5.18
C ASP A 38 4.21 4.31 -4.59
N THR A 39 4.40 3.23 -3.82
CA THR A 39 5.72 2.87 -3.27
C THR A 39 6.75 2.63 -4.38
N LEU A 40 6.33 2.10 -5.53
CA LEU A 40 7.17 1.78 -6.68
C LEU A 40 7.26 2.93 -7.69
N SER A 41 6.71 4.10 -7.40
CA SER A 41 6.64 5.26 -8.34
C SER A 41 7.99 5.78 -8.83
N PHE A 42 9.09 5.46 -8.14
CA PHE A 42 10.45 5.77 -8.58
C PHE A 42 10.93 4.90 -9.75
N ILE A 43 10.19 3.84 -10.14
CA ILE A 43 10.45 2.98 -11.29
C ILE A 43 9.49 3.38 -12.42
N GLU A 44 10.03 3.84 -13.54
CA GLU A 44 9.23 4.34 -14.68
C GLU A 44 8.47 3.22 -15.41
N ASN A 45 9.13 2.08 -15.63
CA ASN A 45 8.55 0.96 -16.35
C ASN A 45 7.79 0.03 -15.42
N GLN A 46 6.49 0.27 -15.23
CA GLN A 46 5.61 -0.53 -14.38
C GLN A 46 4.66 -1.39 -15.21
N TYR A 47 4.63 -2.68 -14.92
CA TYR A 47 3.74 -3.69 -15.53
C TYR A 47 2.90 -4.34 -14.45
N VAL A 48 1.58 -4.33 -14.59
CA VAL A 48 0.66 -5.02 -13.68
C VAL A 48 0.10 -6.25 -14.36
N VAL A 49 0.32 -7.41 -13.78
CA VAL A 49 -0.29 -8.66 -14.25
C VAL A 49 -1.70 -8.74 -13.70
N VAL A 50 -2.68 -8.70 -14.59
CA VAL A 50 -4.11 -8.79 -14.26
C VAL A 50 -4.67 -10.14 -14.70
N GLY A 51 -5.75 -10.60 -14.08
CA GLY A 51 -6.35 -11.91 -14.39
C GLY A 51 -7.82 -11.97 -14.01
N HIS A 52 -8.13 -12.47 -12.83
CA HIS A 52 -9.50 -12.51 -12.35
C HIS A 52 -10.09 -11.11 -12.19
N GLU A 53 -11.31 -10.87 -12.76
CA GLU A 53 -11.96 -9.55 -12.78
C GLU A 53 -11.03 -8.44 -13.31
N SER A 54 -10.30 -8.75 -14.38
CA SER A 54 -9.26 -7.87 -14.95
C SER A 54 -9.76 -6.47 -15.26
N ASP A 55 -10.98 -6.31 -15.76
CA ASP A 55 -11.52 -5.01 -16.16
C ASP A 55 -11.59 -4.04 -14.96
N MET A 56 -12.05 -4.52 -13.80
CA MET A 56 -12.10 -3.71 -12.58
C MET A 56 -10.70 -3.26 -12.12
N VAL A 57 -9.72 -4.16 -12.24
CA VAL A 57 -8.33 -3.85 -11.87
C VAL A 57 -7.74 -2.84 -12.86
N ILE A 58 -7.92 -3.06 -14.17
CA ILE A 58 -7.43 -2.16 -15.24
C ILE A 58 -8.01 -0.75 -15.07
N ASP A 59 -9.32 -0.63 -14.83
CA ASP A 59 -9.99 0.66 -14.62
C ASP A 59 -9.46 1.44 -13.42
N SER A 60 -8.84 0.75 -12.45
CA SER A 60 -8.24 1.36 -11.25
C SER A 60 -6.78 1.81 -11.43
N LEU A 61 -6.11 1.39 -12.53
CA LEU A 61 -4.70 1.67 -12.73
C LEU A 61 -4.46 3.13 -13.18
N PRO A 62 -3.34 3.73 -12.76
CA PRO A 62 -2.88 4.98 -13.34
C PRO A 62 -2.69 4.87 -14.86
N PRO A 63 -2.99 5.92 -15.67
CA PRO A 63 -2.90 5.87 -17.12
C PRO A 63 -1.51 5.52 -17.68
N SER A 64 -0.46 5.75 -16.90
CA SER A 64 0.94 5.42 -17.26
C SER A 64 1.30 3.96 -17.03
N THR A 65 0.49 3.22 -16.28
CA THR A 65 0.78 1.83 -15.90
C THR A 65 0.38 0.87 -17.03
N LYS A 66 1.33 0.05 -17.47
CA LYS A 66 1.08 -1.00 -18.45
C LYS A 66 0.47 -2.21 -17.79
N HIS A 67 -0.51 -2.87 -18.42
CA HIS A 67 -1.09 -4.11 -17.90
C HIS A 67 -0.94 -5.26 -18.87
N ILE A 68 -0.81 -6.48 -18.33
CA ILE A 68 -0.66 -7.72 -19.11
C ILE A 68 -1.62 -8.76 -18.54
N LEU A 69 -2.42 -9.36 -19.42
CA LEU A 69 -3.47 -10.31 -19.01
C LEU A 69 -2.90 -11.72 -18.86
N GLN A 70 -2.91 -12.25 -17.66
CA GLN A 70 -2.73 -13.67 -17.37
C GLN A 70 -4.09 -14.40 -17.51
N LYS A 71 -4.33 -15.04 -18.65
CA LYS A 71 -5.62 -15.72 -18.92
C LYS A 71 -5.86 -16.90 -17.97
N ASP A 72 -4.85 -17.74 -17.79
CA ASP A 72 -4.90 -18.92 -16.93
C ASP A 72 -3.99 -18.69 -15.71
N GLN A 73 -4.56 -18.75 -14.50
CA GLN A 73 -3.81 -18.54 -13.26
C GLN A 73 -3.06 -19.83 -12.89
N LEU A 74 -1.95 -20.11 -13.57
CA LEU A 74 -1.14 -21.32 -13.40
C LEU A 74 0.08 -21.11 -12.46
N GLY A 75 0.04 -20.08 -11.62
CA GLY A 75 1.07 -19.77 -10.63
C GLY A 75 1.85 -18.48 -10.94
N THR A 76 2.75 -18.13 -10.00
CA THR A 76 3.54 -16.88 -10.06
C THR A 76 4.59 -16.90 -11.17
N GLY A 77 5.20 -18.04 -11.43
CA GLY A 77 6.14 -18.23 -12.55
C GLY A 77 5.46 -18.02 -13.90
N HIS A 78 4.22 -18.56 -14.08
CA HIS A 78 3.45 -18.35 -15.29
C HIS A 78 3.04 -16.88 -15.47
N ALA A 79 2.70 -16.17 -14.38
CA ALA A 79 2.40 -14.75 -14.45
C ALA A 79 3.59 -13.92 -14.98
N VAL A 80 4.79 -14.20 -14.48
CA VAL A 80 6.02 -13.54 -14.93
C VAL A 80 6.39 -13.96 -16.36
N SER A 81 6.26 -15.26 -16.73
CA SER A 81 6.49 -15.74 -18.11
C SER A 81 5.58 -15.00 -19.11
N THR A 82 4.31 -14.74 -18.74
CA THR A 82 3.39 -13.96 -19.58
C THR A 82 3.92 -12.55 -19.84
N VAL A 83 4.55 -11.92 -18.85
CA VAL A 83 5.13 -10.57 -18.98
C VAL A 83 6.38 -10.58 -19.86
N VAL A 84 7.35 -11.44 -19.57
CA VAL A 84 8.63 -11.44 -20.31
C VAL A 84 8.49 -11.89 -21.76
N SER A 85 7.38 -12.53 -22.09
CA SER A 85 7.02 -12.91 -23.48
C SER A 85 6.19 -11.84 -24.19
N ASP A 86 5.72 -10.82 -23.47
CA ASP A 86 4.90 -9.76 -24.04
C ASP A 86 5.75 -8.77 -24.86
N LYS A 87 5.25 -8.39 -26.02
CA LYS A 87 5.95 -7.48 -26.94
C LYS A 87 6.29 -6.14 -26.29
N ILE A 88 5.38 -5.60 -25.47
CA ILE A 88 5.58 -4.30 -24.81
C ILE A 88 6.75 -4.38 -23.82
N PHE A 89 6.88 -5.51 -23.09
CA PHE A 89 7.99 -5.72 -22.18
C PHE A 89 9.32 -5.89 -22.94
N VAL A 90 9.33 -6.73 -23.98
CA VAL A 90 10.54 -7.01 -24.80
C VAL A 90 11.11 -5.75 -25.45
N GLU A 91 10.24 -4.88 -25.97
CA GLU A 91 10.64 -3.60 -26.61
C GLU A 91 11.18 -2.58 -25.58
N ASN A 92 10.80 -2.69 -24.30
CA ASN A 92 11.21 -1.78 -23.21
C ASN A 92 12.03 -2.49 -22.13
N LYS A 93 12.73 -3.55 -22.50
CA LYS A 93 13.52 -4.37 -21.58
C LYS A 93 14.53 -3.54 -20.80
N SER A 94 14.46 -3.64 -19.48
CA SER A 94 15.44 -3.08 -18.54
C SER A 94 16.49 -4.13 -18.15
N GLU A 95 17.60 -3.70 -17.57
CA GLU A 95 18.68 -4.59 -17.10
C GLU A 95 18.22 -5.51 -15.97
N PHE A 96 17.40 -4.96 -15.06
CA PHE A 96 16.81 -5.70 -13.95
C PHE A 96 15.29 -5.70 -14.02
N THR A 97 14.71 -6.80 -13.56
CA THR A 97 13.25 -6.96 -13.40
C THR A 97 12.93 -7.24 -11.94
N LEU A 98 12.27 -6.27 -11.32
CA LEU A 98 11.69 -6.42 -9.98
C LEU A 98 10.33 -7.10 -10.10
N VAL A 99 10.06 -8.12 -9.29
CA VAL A 99 8.74 -8.76 -9.19
C VAL A 99 8.21 -8.54 -7.78
N VAL A 100 6.99 -7.99 -7.68
CA VAL A 100 6.35 -7.64 -6.40
C VAL A 100 4.93 -8.19 -6.37
N PRO A 101 4.51 -8.88 -5.29
CA PRO A 101 3.11 -9.21 -5.09
C PRO A 101 2.26 -7.94 -4.93
N GLY A 102 1.12 -7.87 -5.61
CA GLY A 102 0.22 -6.70 -5.55
C GLY A 102 -0.61 -6.62 -4.27
N ASP A 103 -0.36 -7.51 -3.29
CA ASP A 103 -1.10 -7.61 -2.02
C ASP A 103 -0.24 -7.29 -0.79
N VAL A 104 0.90 -6.63 -0.96
CA VAL A 104 1.84 -6.23 0.10
C VAL A 104 1.94 -4.69 0.14
N PRO A 105 0.93 -3.98 0.67
CA PRO A 105 0.87 -2.51 0.60
C PRO A 105 1.82 -1.79 1.57
N ALA A 106 2.31 -2.49 2.60
CA ALA A 106 3.15 -1.88 3.64
C ALA A 106 4.65 -1.88 3.30
N ILE A 107 5.04 -2.38 2.11
CA ILE A 107 6.46 -2.46 1.70
C ILE A 107 7.09 -1.06 1.65
N ASP A 108 8.30 -0.93 2.18
CA ASP A 108 9.04 0.33 2.15
C ASP A 108 9.85 0.46 0.83
N ALA A 109 9.79 1.65 0.24
CA ALA A 109 10.58 1.95 -0.96
C ALA A 109 12.10 1.79 -0.72
N LYS A 110 12.57 2.04 0.50
CA LYS A 110 13.99 1.88 0.87
C LYS A 110 14.43 0.42 0.80
N ASP A 111 13.57 -0.51 1.23
CA ASP A 111 13.88 -1.94 1.17
C ASP A 111 14.01 -2.43 -0.27
N ILE A 112 13.12 -1.96 -1.14
CA ILE A 112 13.18 -2.22 -2.59
C ILE A 112 14.45 -1.63 -3.22
N GLN A 113 14.76 -0.38 -2.92
CA GLN A 113 15.95 0.31 -3.44
C GLN A 113 17.23 -0.39 -2.97
N ASN A 114 17.27 -0.83 -1.71
CA ASN A 114 18.38 -1.59 -1.15
C ASN A 114 18.56 -2.93 -1.87
N LEU A 115 17.46 -3.68 -2.10
CA LEU A 115 17.53 -4.95 -2.84
C LEU A 115 18.11 -4.75 -4.25
N ILE A 116 17.62 -3.76 -4.99
CA ILE A 116 18.10 -3.46 -6.35
C ILE A 116 19.59 -3.11 -6.31
N SER A 117 19.99 -2.22 -5.39
CA SER A 117 21.38 -1.79 -5.25
C SER A 117 22.33 -2.93 -4.92
N GLU A 118 21.93 -3.84 -4.03
CA GLU A 118 22.72 -5.01 -3.65
C GLU A 118 22.88 -5.99 -4.83
N VAL A 119 21.80 -6.21 -5.62
CA VAL A 119 21.86 -7.08 -6.81
C VAL A 119 22.77 -6.48 -7.88
N GLU A 120 22.63 -5.18 -8.15
CA GLU A 120 23.46 -4.45 -9.11
C GLU A 120 24.95 -4.47 -8.70
N THR A 121 25.26 -4.10 -7.45
CA THR A 121 26.63 -4.00 -6.93
C THR A 121 27.36 -5.34 -6.96
N LYS A 122 26.64 -6.45 -6.65
CA LYS A 122 27.22 -7.80 -6.65
C LYS A 122 27.13 -8.49 -8.01
N SER A 123 26.56 -7.83 -9.02
CA SER A 123 26.29 -8.42 -10.35
C SER A 123 25.59 -9.78 -10.24
N SER A 124 24.63 -9.88 -9.30
CA SER A 124 23.96 -11.14 -9.00
C SER A 124 22.82 -11.40 -10.00
N SER A 125 22.57 -12.67 -10.29
CA SER A 125 21.49 -13.08 -11.19
C SER A 125 20.11 -12.89 -10.57
N VAL A 126 20.02 -12.99 -9.23
CA VAL A 126 18.78 -12.81 -8.48
C VAL A 126 19.05 -12.34 -7.06
N GLY A 127 18.18 -11.50 -6.57
CA GLY A 127 18.05 -11.16 -5.15
C GLY A 127 16.60 -11.23 -4.71
N PHE A 128 16.37 -11.43 -3.40
CA PHE A 128 15.02 -11.43 -2.86
C PHE A 128 14.98 -10.95 -1.41
N LEU A 129 13.80 -10.49 -0.99
CA LEU A 129 13.56 -10.06 0.38
C LEU A 129 13.12 -11.24 1.25
N THR A 130 13.64 -11.29 2.48
CA THR A 130 13.21 -12.23 3.53
C THR A 130 12.85 -11.51 4.80
N SER A 131 12.10 -12.18 5.67
CA SER A 131 11.95 -11.75 7.06
C SER A 131 11.94 -12.93 8.00
N LYS A 132 12.23 -12.70 9.27
CA LYS A 132 12.05 -13.66 10.35
C LYS A 132 10.77 -13.31 11.09
N VAL A 133 9.82 -14.24 11.09
CA VAL A 133 8.51 -14.07 11.69
C VAL A 133 8.27 -15.06 12.84
N GLU A 134 7.40 -14.69 13.78
CA GLU A 134 7.02 -15.62 14.85
C GLU A 134 6.16 -16.79 14.32
N ASN A 135 5.23 -16.48 13.42
CA ASN A 135 4.36 -17.48 12.80
C ASN A 135 4.55 -17.53 11.30
N PRO A 136 5.37 -18.48 10.79
CA PRO A 136 5.67 -18.58 9.37
C PRO A 136 4.56 -19.27 8.53
N TYR A 137 3.45 -19.66 9.13
CA TYR A 137 2.37 -20.38 8.45
C TYR A 137 1.84 -19.62 7.22
N GLY A 138 1.76 -20.32 6.11
CA GLY A 138 1.24 -19.78 4.84
C GLY A 138 2.27 -19.12 3.93
N TYR A 139 3.52 -18.96 4.38
CA TYR A 139 4.62 -18.42 3.57
C TYR A 139 5.55 -19.51 3.04
N GLY A 140 6.29 -19.23 1.99
CA GLY A 140 7.45 -20.05 1.58
C GLY A 140 8.59 -19.92 2.61
N ARG A 141 9.30 -21.02 2.86
CA ARG A 141 10.44 -21.05 3.80
C ARG A 141 11.76 -20.90 3.07
N VAL A 142 12.66 -20.10 3.61
CA VAL A 142 14.04 -19.99 3.11
C VAL A 142 14.88 -21.06 3.76
N VAL A 143 15.16 -22.11 3.01
CA VAL A 143 15.97 -23.25 3.47
C VAL A 143 17.41 -23.04 3.07
N ARG A 144 18.34 -23.08 4.05
CA ARG A 144 19.77 -22.89 3.84
C ARG A 144 20.51 -24.18 4.19
N ASN A 145 21.12 -24.80 3.21
CA ASN A 145 21.98 -25.97 3.39
C ASN A 145 23.40 -25.65 2.89
N ASN A 146 24.33 -25.40 3.83
CA ASN A 146 25.74 -25.02 3.53
C ASN A 146 25.80 -23.76 2.62
N LYS A 147 25.95 -24.00 1.30
CA LYS A 147 26.00 -22.90 0.30
C LYS A 147 24.78 -22.85 -0.61
N GLU A 148 23.84 -23.77 -0.43
CA GLU A 148 22.65 -23.85 -1.27
C GLU A 148 21.46 -23.17 -0.55
N ILE A 149 20.75 -22.36 -1.31
CA ILE A 149 19.55 -21.67 -0.85
C ILE A 149 18.40 -22.15 -1.70
N ARG A 150 17.31 -22.55 -1.07
CA ARG A 150 16.06 -22.86 -1.76
C ARG A 150 14.87 -22.30 -1.02
N ILE A 151 13.82 -22.01 -1.75
CA ILE A 151 12.54 -21.60 -1.17
C ILE A 151 11.60 -22.79 -1.30
N VAL A 152 10.97 -23.18 -0.19
CA VAL A 152 9.99 -24.29 -0.15
C VAL A 152 8.64 -23.71 0.24
N GLU A 153 7.68 -23.82 -0.66
CA GLU A 153 6.33 -23.32 -0.41
C GLU A 153 5.65 -24.09 0.73
N GLU A 154 4.75 -23.42 1.49
CA GLU A 154 4.08 -23.99 2.67
C GLU A 154 3.55 -25.40 2.47
N LYS A 155 2.92 -25.69 1.30
CA LYS A 155 2.30 -26.98 1.01
C LYS A 155 3.29 -28.08 0.70
N ASP A 156 4.50 -27.70 0.29
CA ASP A 156 5.58 -28.61 -0.05
C ASP A 156 6.56 -28.82 1.12
N CYS A 157 6.41 -28.06 2.24
CA CYS A 157 7.27 -28.20 3.42
C CYS A 157 7.07 -29.54 4.14
N ASN A 158 8.18 -30.18 4.49
CA ASN A 158 8.21 -31.25 5.49
C ASN A 158 8.11 -30.65 6.93
N ASP A 159 8.08 -31.52 7.95
CA ASP A 159 7.89 -31.12 9.35
C ASP A 159 9.04 -30.27 9.91
N ASP A 160 10.26 -30.44 9.43
CA ASP A 160 11.42 -29.65 9.85
C ASP A 160 11.46 -28.31 9.12
N GLU A 161 11.14 -28.29 7.85
CA GLU A 161 11.05 -27.04 7.06
C GLU A 161 9.94 -26.13 7.59
N ARG A 162 8.81 -26.67 8.06
CA ARG A 162 7.72 -25.87 8.68
C ARG A 162 8.16 -25.12 9.93
N LYS A 163 9.20 -25.58 10.64
CA LYS A 163 9.75 -24.92 11.84
C LYS A 163 10.65 -23.74 11.51
N ILE A 164 11.07 -23.59 10.25
CA ILE A 164 11.91 -22.47 9.82
C ILE A 164 11.09 -21.20 9.88
N ASN A 165 11.61 -20.19 10.58
CA ASN A 165 10.97 -18.89 10.75
C ASN A 165 11.44 -17.83 9.75
N GLU A 166 12.44 -18.11 8.92
CA GLU A 166 12.84 -17.24 7.82
C GLU A 166 11.93 -17.52 6.62
N ILE A 167 11.14 -16.51 6.24
CA ILE A 167 10.14 -16.59 5.18
C ILE A 167 10.56 -15.83 3.93
N ASN A 168 10.04 -16.28 2.80
CA ASN A 168 10.10 -15.58 1.53
C ASN A 168 8.99 -14.55 1.42
N SER A 169 9.33 -13.31 1.08
CA SER A 169 8.37 -12.24 0.89
C SER A 169 7.59 -12.31 -0.42
N GLY A 170 8.09 -13.08 -1.40
CA GLY A 170 7.59 -13.04 -2.78
C GLY A 170 8.11 -11.85 -3.61
N ILE A 171 9.02 -11.06 -3.07
CA ILE A 171 9.62 -9.90 -3.75
C ILE A 171 11.01 -10.27 -4.22
N TYR A 172 11.25 -10.14 -5.53
CA TYR A 172 12.48 -10.54 -6.20
C TYR A 172 13.00 -9.44 -7.11
N CYS A 173 14.33 -9.34 -7.22
CA CYS A 173 15.01 -8.57 -8.25
C CYS A 173 15.87 -9.54 -9.08
N PHE A 174 15.53 -9.72 -10.33
CA PHE A 174 16.26 -10.56 -11.27
C PHE A 174 17.11 -9.72 -12.21
N ASN A 175 18.30 -10.20 -12.58
CA ASN A 175 18.87 -9.84 -13.86
C ASN A 175 17.90 -10.31 -14.96
N THR A 176 17.52 -9.40 -15.86
CA THR A 176 16.44 -9.67 -16.84
C THR A 176 16.80 -10.75 -17.83
N ASP A 177 18.09 -10.84 -18.23
CA ASP A 177 18.54 -11.91 -19.14
C ASP A 177 18.45 -13.26 -18.46
N PHE A 178 18.93 -13.39 -17.22
CA PHE A 178 18.78 -14.61 -16.43
C PHE A 178 17.30 -15.03 -16.31
N LEU A 179 16.40 -14.06 -16.03
CA LEU A 179 14.97 -14.33 -15.91
C LEU A 179 14.40 -14.91 -17.22
N ILE A 180 14.66 -14.24 -18.36
CA ILE A 180 14.16 -14.66 -19.66
C ILE A 180 14.70 -16.04 -20.06
N GLU A 181 15.97 -16.30 -19.85
CA GLU A 181 16.62 -17.56 -20.20
C GLU A 181 16.09 -18.76 -19.41
N ASN A 182 15.64 -18.54 -18.18
CA ASN A 182 15.31 -19.63 -17.27
C ASN A 182 13.83 -19.80 -16.96
N ILE A 183 12.98 -18.80 -17.23
CA ILE A 183 11.55 -18.81 -16.85
C ILE A 183 10.77 -19.99 -17.48
N ASP A 184 11.10 -20.37 -18.72
CA ASP A 184 10.44 -21.46 -19.43
C ASP A 184 10.91 -22.86 -18.95
N SER A 185 11.94 -22.95 -18.09
CA SER A 185 12.40 -24.20 -17.47
C SER A 185 11.60 -24.59 -16.22
N LEU A 186 10.75 -23.68 -15.72
CA LEU A 186 9.87 -23.96 -14.60
C LEU A 186 8.90 -25.10 -14.93
N ASN A 187 8.50 -25.87 -13.91
CA ASN A 187 7.57 -26.98 -14.06
C ASN A 187 6.51 -26.98 -12.95
N THR A 188 5.54 -27.87 -13.09
CA THR A 188 4.39 -27.98 -12.16
C THR A 188 4.49 -29.19 -11.24
N LYS A 189 5.68 -29.76 -11.04
CA LYS A 189 5.90 -30.95 -10.19
C LYS A 189 5.97 -30.58 -8.70
N ASN A 190 4.90 -30.00 -8.16
CA ASN A 190 4.76 -29.56 -6.79
C ASN A 190 3.34 -29.79 -6.28
N ALA A 191 3.09 -29.58 -4.99
CA ALA A 191 1.81 -29.87 -4.33
C ALA A 191 0.61 -29.09 -4.90
N GLN A 192 0.83 -27.96 -5.56
CA GLN A 192 -0.23 -27.12 -6.13
C GLN A 192 -0.42 -27.34 -7.63
N GLY A 193 0.52 -27.99 -8.32
CA GLY A 193 0.50 -28.13 -9.78
C GLY A 193 0.68 -26.79 -10.49
N GLU A 194 1.40 -25.85 -9.90
CA GLU A 194 1.60 -24.47 -10.40
C GLU A 194 3.06 -24.24 -10.78
N PHE A 195 3.31 -23.29 -11.67
CA PHE A 195 4.66 -22.80 -11.96
C PHE A 195 5.10 -21.84 -10.84
N TYR A 196 6.01 -22.30 -9.98
CA TYR A 196 6.52 -21.49 -8.89
C TYR A 196 7.69 -20.60 -9.33
N LEU A 197 7.55 -19.29 -9.14
CA LEU A 197 8.67 -18.36 -9.41
C LEU A 197 9.88 -18.64 -8.49
N THR A 198 9.62 -19.14 -7.29
CA THR A 198 10.62 -19.55 -6.28
C THR A 198 11.60 -20.59 -6.77
N ASP A 199 11.22 -21.40 -7.76
CA ASP A 199 12.11 -22.44 -8.33
C ASP A 199 13.30 -21.84 -9.08
N LEU A 200 13.21 -20.56 -9.53
CA LEU A 200 14.34 -19.86 -10.14
C LEU A 200 15.52 -19.69 -9.18
N ILE A 201 15.29 -19.67 -7.87
CA ILE A 201 16.35 -19.64 -6.86
C ILE A 201 17.18 -20.95 -6.89
N GLY A 202 16.50 -22.10 -7.00
CA GLY A 202 17.14 -23.39 -7.18
C GLY A 202 17.91 -23.49 -8.50
N ILE A 203 17.38 -22.93 -9.58
CA ILE A 203 18.06 -22.87 -10.88
C ILE A 203 19.32 -22.01 -10.79
N ALA A 204 19.26 -20.83 -10.15
CA ALA A 204 20.43 -19.98 -9.93
C ALA A 204 21.53 -20.72 -9.13
N ASN A 205 21.17 -21.46 -8.06
CA ASN A 205 22.13 -22.29 -7.33
C ASN A 205 22.79 -23.35 -8.22
N ASN A 206 21.99 -24.08 -9.03
CA ASN A 206 22.50 -25.12 -9.92
C ASN A 206 23.47 -24.56 -10.98
N GLN A 207 23.23 -23.35 -11.42
CA GLN A 207 24.10 -22.61 -12.35
C GLN A 207 25.28 -21.92 -11.63
N LYS A 208 25.40 -22.06 -10.30
CA LYS A 208 26.44 -21.44 -9.45
C LYS A 208 26.40 -19.88 -9.54
N GLN A 209 25.24 -19.33 -9.72
CA GLN A 209 25.04 -17.89 -9.72
C GLN A 209 25.01 -17.34 -8.29
N ASP A 210 25.47 -16.11 -8.12
CA ASP A 210 25.35 -15.40 -6.84
C ASP A 210 23.90 -15.00 -6.58
N ILE A 211 23.44 -15.22 -5.35
CA ILE A 211 22.10 -14.91 -4.88
C ILE A 211 22.21 -13.89 -3.73
N VAL A 212 21.54 -12.76 -3.89
CA VAL A 212 21.44 -11.73 -2.85
C VAL A 212 20.21 -11.99 -1.98
N ILE A 213 20.38 -11.90 -0.66
CA ILE A 213 19.28 -11.96 0.30
C ILE A 213 19.34 -10.72 1.18
N VAL A 214 18.23 -9.97 1.20
CA VAL A 214 18.05 -8.82 2.05
C VAL A 214 16.96 -9.12 3.07
N GLN A 215 17.31 -9.07 4.35
CA GLN A 215 16.35 -9.25 5.43
C GLN A 215 15.69 -7.90 5.76
N VAL A 216 14.37 -7.90 5.85
CA VAL A 216 13.55 -6.72 6.16
C VAL A 216 12.64 -6.99 7.36
N ASP A 217 11.96 -5.96 7.82
CA ASP A 217 10.97 -6.06 8.89
C ASP A 217 9.77 -6.92 8.44
N GLU A 218 9.20 -7.71 9.38
CA GLU A 218 8.05 -8.57 9.06
C GLU A 218 6.81 -7.78 8.68
N ASP A 219 6.62 -6.60 9.27
CA ASP A 219 5.44 -5.78 9.03
C ASP A 219 5.42 -5.21 7.60
N SER A 220 6.61 -4.96 7.01
CA SER A 220 6.71 -4.45 5.63
C SER A 220 6.37 -5.48 4.56
N ILE A 221 6.42 -6.78 4.86
CA ILE A 221 6.14 -7.83 3.87
C ILE A 221 4.85 -8.62 4.12
N LYS A 222 4.01 -8.17 5.04
CA LYS A 222 2.72 -8.82 5.32
C LYS A 222 1.79 -8.73 4.12
N GLY A 223 1.44 -9.91 3.57
CA GLY A 223 0.49 -10.03 2.47
C GLY A 223 -0.96 -10.12 2.96
N ILE A 224 -1.87 -9.44 2.27
CA ILE A 224 -3.30 -9.44 2.58
C ILE A 224 -4.01 -10.52 1.79
N ASN A 225 -4.57 -11.53 2.47
CA ASN A 225 -5.31 -12.63 1.86
C ASN A 225 -6.70 -12.86 2.49
N SER A 226 -6.99 -12.19 3.61
CA SER A 226 -8.27 -12.26 4.32
C SER A 226 -8.62 -10.91 4.94
N MET A 227 -9.88 -10.71 5.34
CA MET A 227 -10.31 -9.49 6.02
C MET A 227 -9.58 -9.28 7.36
N SER A 228 -9.22 -10.36 8.06
CA SER A 228 -8.41 -10.25 9.28
C SER A 228 -7.01 -9.72 9.00
N GLN A 229 -6.35 -10.22 7.94
CA GLN A 229 -5.04 -9.72 7.53
C GLN A 229 -5.12 -8.29 6.98
N LEU A 230 -6.23 -7.91 6.33
CA LEU A 230 -6.45 -6.53 5.88
C LEU A 230 -6.47 -5.59 7.09
N ASN A 231 -7.24 -5.91 8.13
CA ASN A 231 -7.29 -5.11 9.35
C ASN A 231 -5.91 -5.03 10.04
N GLU A 232 -5.20 -6.16 10.14
CA GLU A 232 -3.85 -6.18 10.74
C GLU A 232 -2.86 -5.27 10.00
N VAL A 233 -2.86 -5.33 8.66
CA VAL A 233 -1.98 -4.48 7.85
C VAL A 233 -2.42 -3.01 7.89
N GLU A 234 -3.74 -2.75 7.94
CA GLU A 234 -4.25 -1.39 8.12
C GLU A 234 -3.79 -0.78 9.45
N ASP A 235 -3.84 -1.54 10.55
CA ASP A 235 -3.36 -1.09 11.86
C ASP A 235 -1.84 -0.77 11.83
N ILE A 236 -1.04 -1.61 11.15
CA ILE A 236 0.40 -1.38 10.98
C ILE A 236 0.66 -0.08 10.22
N MET A 237 0.00 0.08 9.07
CA MET A 237 0.19 1.26 8.22
C MET A 237 -0.32 2.54 8.91
N GLN A 238 -1.45 2.44 9.64
CA GLN A 238 -2.01 3.54 10.42
C GLN A 238 -1.03 4.00 11.51
N LYS A 239 -0.45 3.06 12.24
CA LYS A 239 0.53 3.35 13.29
C LYS A 239 1.75 4.08 12.70
N LYS A 240 2.31 3.57 11.61
CA LYS A 240 3.45 4.19 10.92
C LYS A 240 3.12 5.61 10.44
N LEU A 241 1.96 5.81 9.83
CA LEU A 241 1.51 7.12 9.36
C LEU A 241 1.39 8.14 10.50
N ILE A 242 0.84 7.72 11.65
CA ILE A 242 0.72 8.59 12.84
C ILE A 242 2.09 8.91 13.42
N GLU A 243 3.01 7.93 13.48
CA GLU A 243 4.39 8.13 13.92
C GLU A 243 5.11 9.15 13.03
N ASP A 244 4.96 9.04 11.70
CA ASP A 244 5.53 10.00 10.74
C ASP A 244 4.99 11.43 10.97
N PHE A 245 3.69 11.59 11.26
CA PHE A 245 3.14 12.91 11.61
C PHE A 245 3.66 13.43 12.96
N MET A 246 3.86 12.56 13.95
CA MET A 246 4.45 12.96 15.23
C MET A 246 5.88 13.46 15.06
N GLU A 247 6.68 12.80 14.23
CA GLU A 247 8.04 13.25 13.89
C GLU A 247 8.06 14.61 13.19
N GLN A 248 6.98 14.92 12.43
CA GLN A 248 6.79 16.22 11.79
C GLN A 248 6.21 17.29 12.72
N GLY A 249 6.00 16.98 14.01
CA GLY A 249 5.55 17.95 15.02
C GLY A 249 4.03 18.05 15.17
N VAL A 250 3.28 17.03 14.79
CA VAL A 250 1.84 16.92 15.07
C VAL A 250 1.64 16.19 16.41
N TYR A 251 0.80 16.73 17.28
CA TYR A 251 0.45 16.09 18.54
C TYR A 251 -0.82 15.25 18.41
N PHE A 252 -0.78 14.00 18.85
CA PHE A 252 -1.94 13.13 18.98
C PHE A 252 -2.23 12.82 20.45
N GLN A 253 -3.45 13.14 20.88
CA GLN A 253 -3.88 12.85 22.26
C GLN A 253 -4.07 11.35 22.49
N ASP A 254 -4.65 10.68 21.50
CA ASP A 254 -4.89 9.24 21.50
C ASP A 254 -4.71 8.68 20.07
N PRO A 255 -3.51 8.20 19.75
CA PRO A 255 -3.22 7.58 18.45
C PRO A 255 -4.14 6.41 18.11
N THR A 256 -4.58 5.65 19.12
CA THR A 256 -5.34 4.41 18.92
C THR A 256 -6.79 4.64 18.54
N SER A 257 -7.34 5.81 18.83
CA SER A 257 -8.70 6.21 18.46
C SER A 257 -8.74 7.21 17.30
N THR A 258 -7.61 7.42 16.64
CA THR A 258 -7.51 8.35 15.50
C THR A 258 -7.36 7.56 14.20
N TYR A 259 -8.17 7.89 13.19
CA TYR A 259 -8.16 7.23 11.88
C TYR A 259 -7.82 8.26 10.80
N ILE A 260 -6.78 7.98 10.01
CA ILE A 260 -6.26 8.91 9.02
C ILE A 260 -6.01 8.17 7.70
N ASP A 261 -6.62 8.65 6.61
CA ASP A 261 -6.34 8.15 5.27
C ASP A 261 -4.96 8.59 4.77
N SER A 262 -4.36 7.81 3.90
CA SER A 262 -2.98 8.01 3.42
C SER A 262 -2.78 9.29 2.58
N GLU A 263 -3.84 9.91 2.06
CA GLU A 263 -3.78 11.17 1.31
C GLU A 263 -4.02 12.42 2.17
N VAL A 264 -4.24 12.24 3.45
CA VAL A 264 -4.39 13.35 4.41
C VAL A 264 -3.05 14.03 4.64
N THR A 265 -3.08 15.34 4.76
CA THR A 265 -1.91 16.14 5.14
C THR A 265 -2.19 16.95 6.40
N ILE A 266 -1.24 16.94 7.33
CA ILE A 266 -1.36 17.68 8.61
C ILE A 266 -0.07 18.44 8.84
N SER A 267 -0.18 19.75 8.99
CA SER A 267 0.98 20.62 9.26
C SER A 267 1.36 20.62 10.75
N SER A 268 2.63 20.94 11.01
CA SER A 268 3.22 21.00 12.35
C SER A 268 2.48 21.96 13.30
N GLY A 269 2.59 21.71 14.61
CA GLY A 269 1.92 22.48 15.65
C GLY A 269 0.44 22.12 15.84
N THR A 270 -0.14 21.33 14.93
CA THR A 270 -1.53 20.87 15.02
C THR A 270 -1.70 19.82 16.13
N LYS A 271 -2.86 19.86 16.80
CA LYS A 271 -3.25 18.90 17.83
C LYS A 271 -4.47 18.12 17.38
N ILE A 272 -4.33 16.82 17.29
CA ILE A 272 -5.40 15.88 16.98
C ILE A 272 -5.86 15.23 18.29
N LEU A 273 -7.12 15.44 18.65
CA LEU A 273 -7.71 14.90 19.88
C LEU A 273 -8.42 13.57 19.60
N ALA A 274 -8.76 12.86 20.67
CA ALA A 274 -9.33 11.51 20.60
C ALA A 274 -10.56 11.38 19.68
N ASN A 275 -10.76 10.17 19.12
CA ASN A 275 -11.89 9.83 18.24
C ASN A 275 -12.02 10.73 17.00
N THR A 276 -10.91 11.10 16.39
CA THR A 276 -10.89 11.95 15.19
C THR A 276 -10.70 11.10 13.94
N HIS A 277 -11.51 11.35 12.92
CA HIS A 277 -11.43 10.70 11.61
C HIS A 277 -11.11 11.74 10.54
N LEU A 278 -9.98 11.58 9.87
CA LEU A 278 -9.54 12.42 8.75
C LEU A 278 -9.45 11.55 7.50
N THR A 279 -10.34 11.78 6.54
CA THR A 279 -10.48 10.88 5.39
C THR A 279 -10.39 11.62 4.05
N GLY A 280 -10.16 10.85 2.98
CA GLY A 280 -10.01 11.38 1.63
C GLY A 280 -8.79 12.29 1.49
N LYS A 281 -8.94 13.35 0.68
CA LYS A 281 -7.88 14.35 0.45
C LYS A 281 -8.00 15.55 1.42
N THR A 282 -8.13 15.26 2.70
CA THR A 282 -8.23 16.27 3.73
C THR A 282 -6.88 16.92 4.02
N SER A 283 -6.86 18.26 4.12
CA SER A 283 -5.66 19.02 4.49
C SER A 283 -5.91 19.86 5.75
N ILE A 284 -5.01 19.74 6.73
CA ILE A 284 -5.05 20.52 7.97
C ILE A 284 -3.79 21.37 8.05
N ASP A 285 -3.99 22.69 8.04
CA ASP A 285 -2.88 23.63 8.17
C ASP A 285 -2.34 23.70 9.62
N ALA A 286 -1.27 24.47 9.81
CA ALA A 286 -0.55 24.56 11.07
C ALA A 286 -1.39 25.13 12.24
N ASP A 287 -1.01 24.76 13.44
CA ASP A 287 -1.52 25.29 14.71
C ASP A 287 -3.03 25.07 14.91
N CYS A 288 -3.63 24.07 14.25
CA CYS A 288 -5.05 23.72 14.41
C CYS A 288 -5.28 22.83 15.65
N VAL A 289 -6.53 22.84 16.14
CA VAL A 289 -7.01 21.91 17.17
C VAL A 289 -8.21 21.16 16.60
N ILE A 290 -8.04 19.88 16.33
CA ILE A 290 -9.02 19.03 15.67
C ILE A 290 -9.50 17.93 16.61
N GLY A 291 -10.80 17.84 16.81
CA GLY A 291 -11.40 16.89 17.75
C GLY A 291 -11.72 17.53 19.11
N PRO A 292 -12.13 16.72 20.14
CA PRO A 292 -12.43 15.28 19.97
C PRO A 292 -13.66 15.03 19.09
N ASN A 293 -13.85 13.78 18.66
CA ASN A 293 -15.00 13.34 17.88
C ASN A 293 -15.25 14.18 16.61
N ALA A 294 -14.21 14.58 15.91
CA ALA A 294 -14.31 15.27 14.63
C ALA A 294 -14.26 14.26 13.48
N GLN A 295 -15.10 14.46 12.46
CA GLN A 295 -15.05 13.72 11.20
C GLN A 295 -14.87 14.72 10.06
N ILE A 296 -13.76 14.63 9.36
CA ILE A 296 -13.42 15.57 8.29
C ILE A 296 -13.06 14.76 7.05
N ASN A 297 -13.83 14.95 5.98
CA ASN A 297 -13.65 14.25 4.71
C ASN A 297 -13.47 15.24 3.56
N ASP A 298 -12.48 14.98 2.68
CA ASP A 298 -12.20 15.74 1.46
C ASP A 298 -12.26 17.27 1.66
N SER A 299 -11.72 17.76 2.76
CA SER A 299 -11.87 19.15 3.20
C SER A 299 -10.55 19.83 3.53
N SER A 300 -10.54 21.16 3.46
CA SER A 300 -9.37 21.97 3.80
C SER A 300 -9.65 22.81 5.04
N ILE A 301 -8.79 22.71 6.05
CA ILE A 301 -8.88 23.45 7.32
C ILE A 301 -7.69 24.39 7.43
N GLY A 302 -7.94 25.67 7.35
CA GLY A 302 -6.92 26.72 7.41
C GLY A 302 -6.33 26.91 8.81
N LYS A 303 -5.16 27.52 8.85
CA LYS A 303 -4.31 27.74 10.01
C LYS A 303 -5.05 28.28 11.24
N ASN A 304 -4.62 27.90 12.45
CA ASN A 304 -5.19 28.34 13.74
C ASN A 304 -6.67 28.02 13.92
N SER A 305 -7.24 27.10 13.16
CA SER A 305 -8.66 26.76 13.25
C SER A 305 -8.92 25.72 14.35
N THR A 306 -10.11 25.74 14.90
CA THR A 306 -10.58 24.77 15.90
C THR A 306 -11.85 24.09 15.39
N VAL A 307 -11.85 22.75 15.42
CA VAL A 307 -13.01 21.91 15.04
C VAL A 307 -13.28 20.93 16.17
N VAL A 308 -14.46 21.04 16.79
CA VAL A 308 -14.82 20.23 17.97
C VAL A 308 -16.13 19.48 17.71
N ASN A 309 -16.16 18.16 17.97
CA ASN A 309 -17.38 17.34 17.87
C ASN A 309 -18.24 17.65 16.63
N SER A 310 -17.64 17.74 15.47
CA SER A 310 -18.32 18.26 14.27
C SER A 310 -17.99 17.39 13.04
N VAL A 311 -18.89 17.45 12.05
CA VAL A 311 -18.72 16.79 10.75
C VAL A 311 -18.47 17.86 9.68
N ILE A 312 -17.40 17.66 8.90
CA ILE A 312 -17.03 18.54 7.79
C ILE A 312 -16.81 17.68 6.56
N ASP A 313 -17.54 17.96 5.50
CA ASP A 313 -17.48 17.17 4.28
C ASP A 313 -17.35 18.08 3.04
N GLN A 314 -16.39 17.77 2.17
CA GLN A 314 -16.13 18.45 0.89
C GLN A 314 -16.25 19.99 0.98
N SER A 315 -15.56 20.58 1.96
CA SER A 315 -15.72 21.98 2.32
C SER A 315 -14.36 22.63 2.63
N THR A 316 -14.35 23.97 2.55
CA THR A 316 -13.14 24.75 2.87
C THR A 316 -13.42 25.67 4.05
N ILE A 317 -12.57 25.61 5.06
CA ILE A 317 -12.57 26.55 6.19
C ILE A 317 -11.25 27.32 6.14
N GLN A 318 -11.32 28.64 5.98
CA GLN A 318 -10.13 29.48 6.00
C GLN A 318 -9.58 29.62 7.43
N GLU A 319 -8.45 30.31 7.56
CA GLU A 319 -7.76 30.45 8.84
C GLU A 319 -8.61 31.08 9.97
N ASN A 320 -8.23 30.75 11.21
CA ASN A 320 -8.89 31.22 12.42
C ASN A 320 -10.38 30.81 12.55
N GLY A 321 -10.81 29.76 11.84
CA GLY A 321 -12.17 29.21 11.94
C GLY A 321 -12.43 28.57 13.30
N ASN A 322 -13.66 28.73 13.83
CA ASN A 322 -14.07 28.07 15.08
C ASN A 322 -15.40 27.34 14.83
N ILE A 323 -15.34 26.00 14.74
CA ILE A 323 -16.44 25.15 14.29
C ILE A 323 -16.89 24.23 15.42
N GLY A 324 -18.16 24.31 15.73
CA GLY A 324 -18.80 23.40 16.68
C GLY A 324 -18.99 23.96 18.10
N PRO A 325 -19.29 23.07 19.06
CA PRO A 325 -19.49 21.62 18.86
C PRO A 325 -20.80 21.31 18.13
N PHE A 326 -20.89 20.08 17.59
CA PHE A 326 -22.08 19.53 16.92
C PHE A 326 -22.51 20.32 15.68
N ALA A 327 -21.57 20.91 14.95
CA ALA A 327 -21.83 21.55 13.67
C ALA A 327 -21.71 20.53 12.51
N HIS A 328 -22.46 20.75 11.45
CA HIS A 328 -22.37 19.98 10.22
C HIS A 328 -22.09 20.90 9.03
N ILE A 329 -20.86 20.90 8.55
CA ILE A 329 -20.45 21.64 7.36
C ILE A 329 -20.53 20.70 6.17
N ARG A 330 -21.59 20.86 5.37
CA ARG A 330 -21.92 19.98 4.25
C ARG A 330 -21.25 20.43 2.96
N PRO A 331 -21.19 19.51 1.95
CA PRO A 331 -20.48 19.72 0.71
C PRO A 331 -20.75 21.06 0.03
N GLY A 332 -19.66 21.67 -0.49
CA GLY A 332 -19.70 22.94 -1.21
C GLY A 332 -19.80 24.17 -0.32
N SER A 333 -19.53 24.04 0.99
CA SER A 333 -19.46 25.18 1.90
C SER A 333 -18.07 25.81 1.90
N GLU A 334 -17.99 27.13 1.77
CA GLU A 334 -16.75 27.92 1.85
C GLU A 334 -16.87 28.90 3.03
N LEU A 335 -16.11 28.67 4.09
CA LEU A 335 -16.12 29.49 5.30
C LEU A 335 -14.90 30.40 5.32
N GLY A 336 -15.12 31.71 5.32
CA GLY A 336 -14.09 32.74 5.32
C GLY A 336 -13.29 32.82 6.63
N GLU A 337 -12.21 33.58 6.61
CA GLU A 337 -11.33 33.81 7.75
C GLU A 337 -12.09 34.26 9.00
N GLY A 338 -11.79 33.63 10.14
CA GLY A 338 -12.37 34.00 11.44
C GLY A 338 -13.87 33.69 11.61
N VAL A 339 -14.44 32.85 10.73
CA VAL A 339 -15.84 32.42 10.85
C VAL A 339 -16.03 31.60 12.12
N LYS A 340 -17.17 31.82 12.78
CA LYS A 340 -17.61 31.01 13.92
C LYS A 340 -18.92 30.32 13.59
N VAL A 341 -18.96 28.99 13.74
CA VAL A 341 -20.18 28.19 13.58
C VAL A 341 -20.51 27.56 14.92
N GLY A 342 -21.68 27.90 15.44
CA GLY A 342 -22.14 27.45 16.77
C GLY A 342 -22.73 26.07 16.76
N SER A 343 -23.15 25.62 17.96
CA SER A 343 -23.65 24.26 18.18
C SER A 343 -24.95 24.00 17.41
N PHE A 344 -25.03 22.76 16.82
CA PHE A 344 -26.20 22.32 16.06
C PHE A 344 -26.52 23.22 14.84
N ALA A 345 -25.50 23.89 14.32
CA ALA A 345 -25.64 24.67 13.09
C ALA A 345 -25.21 23.86 11.88
N GLU A 346 -25.87 24.03 10.77
CA GLU A 346 -25.63 23.35 9.52
C GLU A 346 -25.42 24.34 8.38
N THR A 347 -24.42 24.09 7.52
CA THR A 347 -24.19 24.84 6.29
C THR A 347 -24.16 23.93 5.09
N LYS A 348 -24.67 24.35 3.93
CA LYS A 348 -24.69 23.59 2.68
C LYS A 348 -24.54 24.52 1.50
N LYS A 349 -23.58 24.23 0.59
CA LYS A 349 -23.36 25.01 -0.66
C LYS A 349 -23.36 26.53 -0.44
N SER A 350 -22.78 26.99 0.67
CA SER A 350 -22.87 28.37 1.12
C SER A 350 -21.50 29.01 1.23
N LYS A 351 -21.42 30.28 0.83
CA LYS A 351 -20.26 31.14 1.06
C LYS A 351 -20.51 32.05 2.26
N ILE A 352 -19.77 31.77 3.35
CA ILE A 352 -19.88 32.55 4.59
C ILE A 352 -18.68 33.47 4.67
N GLY A 353 -18.94 34.79 4.64
CA GLY A 353 -17.89 35.81 4.56
C GLY A 353 -17.01 35.88 5.82
N LYS A 354 -15.84 36.52 5.69
CA LYS A 354 -14.87 36.76 6.76
C LYS A 354 -15.53 37.32 8.03
N GLY A 355 -15.17 36.75 9.18
CA GLY A 355 -15.60 37.18 10.50
C GLY A 355 -17.10 36.94 10.81
N SER A 356 -17.84 36.29 9.92
CA SER A 356 -19.26 36.00 10.13
C SER A 356 -19.47 35.00 11.27
N LYS A 357 -20.66 35.10 11.89
CA LYS A 357 -21.06 34.15 12.95
C LYS A 357 -22.36 33.48 12.53
N VAL A 358 -22.34 32.15 12.45
CA VAL A 358 -23.52 31.31 12.30
C VAL A 358 -23.91 30.86 13.72
N PRO A 359 -25.03 31.39 14.29
CA PRO A 359 -25.40 31.07 15.67
C PRO A 359 -25.81 29.59 15.79
N HIS A 360 -26.04 29.15 17.05
CA HIS A 360 -26.56 27.81 17.32
C HIS A 360 -27.95 27.61 16.70
N LEU A 361 -28.28 26.31 16.41
CA LEU A 361 -29.59 25.92 15.87
C LEU A 361 -29.95 26.61 14.54
N ALA A 362 -28.95 26.94 13.73
CA ALA A 362 -29.13 27.63 12.45
C ALA A 362 -28.89 26.72 11.26
N TYR A 363 -29.68 26.89 10.21
CA TYR A 363 -29.41 26.33 8.89
C TYR A 363 -29.09 27.47 7.90
N VAL A 364 -27.97 27.31 7.19
CA VAL A 364 -27.53 28.22 6.12
C VAL A 364 -27.33 27.41 4.86
N GLY A 365 -28.19 27.58 3.89
CA GLY A 365 -28.10 26.82 2.63
C GLY A 365 -29.28 27.16 1.69
N ASP A 366 -29.28 26.45 0.54
CA ASP A 366 -30.33 26.44 -0.48
C ASP A 366 -31.56 25.64 -0.03
#